data_3b5a793c9593797f0f7ba87434179894
#
_entry.id   3b5a793c9593797f0f7ba87434179894
#
_cell.length_a   1.000
_cell.length_b   1.000
_cell.length_c   1.000
_cell.angle_alpha   90.00
_cell.angle_beta   90.00
_cell.angle_gamma   90.00
#
_symmetry.space_group_name_H-M   'P 1'
#
loop_
_entity.id
_entity.type
_entity.pdbx_description
1 polymer ?
#
loop_
_entity_poly.entity_id
_entity_poly.type
_entity_poly.pdbx_seq_one_letter_code
_entity_poly.pdbx_strand_id
1 'polypeptide(L)'
;AAGSRFRVRSVRLAPGQATSLQSHLHRSEHWVVVEGTAEITLGLRARLVGEGEAIHIPLGQPHRLTNPGRLPVTLIAVETGCYLAEDDLVHHD
;
A
#
# COMPACT_ATOMS: atom_id res chain seq x y z
N ALA A 1 12.62 -9.31 -0.40
CA ALA A 1 12.49 -10.76 -0.47
C ALA A 1 11.29 -11.15 -1.32
N ALA A 2 11.38 -12.27 -2.00
CA ALA A 2 10.31 -12.75 -2.87
C ALA A 2 10.30 -14.27 -2.93
N GLY A 3 9.11 -14.82 -3.18
CA GLY A 3 8.86 -16.23 -3.43
C GLY A 3 7.73 -16.34 -4.44
N SER A 4 7.25 -17.57 -4.71
CA SER A 4 6.18 -17.79 -5.67
C SER A 4 4.82 -17.25 -5.18
N ARG A 5 4.64 -17.12 -3.85
CA ARG A 5 3.37 -16.73 -3.22
C ARG A 5 3.46 -15.42 -2.44
N PHE A 6 4.62 -14.81 -2.37
CA PHE A 6 4.79 -13.56 -1.65
C PHE A 6 5.88 -12.70 -2.26
N ARG A 7 5.79 -11.40 -1.98
CA ARG A 7 6.82 -10.41 -2.31
C ARG A 7 6.83 -9.35 -1.21
N VAL A 8 8.03 -8.91 -0.81
CA VAL A 8 8.21 -7.81 0.15
C VAL A 8 8.92 -6.67 -0.56
N ARG A 9 8.36 -5.47 -0.45
CA ARG A 9 8.97 -4.27 -1.03
C ARG A 9 8.81 -3.09 -0.07
N SER A 10 9.68 -2.10 -0.21
CA SER A 10 9.53 -0.83 0.49
C SER A 10 8.95 0.21 -0.45
N VAL A 11 8.13 1.11 0.10
CA VAL A 11 7.53 2.24 -0.62
C VAL A 11 7.85 3.50 0.16
N ARG A 12 8.35 4.53 -0.54
CA ARG A 12 8.67 5.81 0.07
C ARG A 12 7.97 6.92 -0.69
N LEU A 13 7.30 7.81 0.05
CA LEU A 13 6.67 9.00 -0.51
C LEU A 13 7.24 10.25 0.14
N ALA A 14 7.60 11.22 -0.69
CA ALA A 14 7.92 12.57 -0.22
C ALA A 14 6.65 13.27 0.27
N PRO A 15 6.78 14.32 1.10
CA PRO A 15 5.63 15.09 1.55
C PRO A 15 4.75 15.54 0.39
N GLY A 16 3.45 15.38 0.53
CA GLY A 16 2.45 15.76 -0.46
C GLY A 16 2.27 14.79 -1.62
N GLN A 17 3.08 13.75 -1.74
CA GLN A 17 2.93 12.76 -2.80
C GLN A 17 1.85 11.75 -2.47
N ALA A 18 1.26 11.17 -3.51
CA ALA A 18 0.26 10.12 -3.41
C ALA A 18 0.42 9.11 -4.54
N THR A 19 0.03 7.87 -4.30
CA THR A 19 -0.13 6.88 -5.37
C THR A 19 -1.48 7.09 -6.05
N SER A 20 -1.66 6.50 -7.23
CA SER A 20 -2.99 6.44 -7.84
C SER A 20 -3.90 5.51 -7.03
N LEU A 21 -5.21 5.62 -7.25
CA LEU A 21 -6.17 4.68 -6.67
C LEU A 21 -6.11 3.38 -7.49
N GLN A 22 -5.80 2.28 -6.83
CA GLN A 22 -5.49 1.00 -7.49
C GLN A 22 -6.13 -0.16 -6.76
N SER A 23 -6.31 -1.26 -7.46
CA SER A 23 -6.65 -2.55 -6.84
C SER A 23 -5.90 -3.68 -7.54
N HIS A 24 -5.84 -4.85 -6.88
CA HIS A 24 -5.22 -6.05 -7.42
C HIS A 24 -6.21 -7.20 -7.37
N LEU A 25 -6.25 -7.99 -8.42
CA LEU A 25 -7.25 -9.06 -8.57
C LEU A 25 -6.81 -10.39 -7.97
N HIS A 26 -5.48 -10.59 -7.81
CA HIS A 26 -4.92 -11.89 -7.44
C HIS A 26 -4.00 -11.83 -6.22
N ARG A 27 -3.94 -10.69 -5.53
CA ARG A 27 -3.11 -10.55 -4.34
C ARG A 27 -3.75 -9.62 -3.31
N SER A 28 -3.42 -9.87 -2.05
CA SER A 28 -3.68 -8.95 -0.95
C SER A 28 -2.35 -8.43 -0.43
N GLU A 29 -2.39 -7.39 0.39
CA GLU A 29 -1.18 -6.77 0.93
C GLU A 29 -1.35 -6.47 2.41
N HIS A 30 -0.23 -6.51 3.14
CA HIS A 30 -0.13 -5.97 4.49
C HIS A 30 0.91 -4.88 4.46
N TRP A 31 0.56 -3.69 4.91
CA TRP A 31 1.45 -2.53 4.96
C TRP A 31 1.78 -2.19 6.40
N VAL A 32 3.07 -2.01 6.69
CA VAL A 32 3.56 -1.55 7.99
C VAL A 32 4.27 -0.22 7.76
N VAL A 33 3.83 0.83 8.45
CA VAL A 33 4.49 2.14 8.38
C VAL A 33 5.72 2.09 9.28
N VAL A 34 6.89 2.38 8.72
CA VAL A 34 8.15 2.36 9.47
C VAL A 34 8.71 3.75 9.69
N GLU A 35 8.24 4.74 8.92
CA GLU A 35 8.67 6.14 9.07
C GLU A 35 7.52 7.06 8.65
N GLY A 36 7.25 8.09 9.46
CA GLY A 36 6.25 9.10 9.17
C GLY A 36 4.82 8.65 9.46
N THR A 37 3.85 9.38 8.92
CA THR A 37 2.43 9.08 9.05
C THR A 37 1.82 9.04 7.66
N ALA A 38 1.20 7.91 7.32
CA ALA A 38 0.56 7.71 6.04
C ALA A 38 -0.95 7.90 6.16
N GLU A 39 -1.57 8.47 5.12
CA GLU A 39 -3.01 8.39 4.95
C GLU A 39 -3.30 7.28 3.94
N ILE A 40 -4.06 6.29 4.36
CA ILE A 40 -4.38 5.14 3.54
C ILE A 40 -5.88 5.14 3.27
N THR A 41 -6.24 5.21 1.99
CA THR A 41 -7.62 5.15 1.54
C THR A 41 -7.93 3.72 1.13
N LEU A 42 -8.99 3.15 1.70
CA LEU A 42 -9.53 1.84 1.35
C LEU A 42 -10.97 2.03 0.91
N GLY A 43 -11.25 1.83 -0.37
CA GLY A 43 -12.56 2.11 -0.92
C GLY A 43 -12.92 3.58 -0.75
N LEU A 44 -13.94 3.86 0.05
CA LEU A 44 -14.42 5.22 0.30
C LEU A 44 -13.94 5.79 1.65
N ARG A 45 -13.09 5.06 2.38
CA ARG A 45 -12.63 5.47 3.70
C ARG A 45 -11.13 5.72 3.70
N ALA A 46 -10.74 6.82 4.34
CA ALA A 46 -9.35 7.15 4.58
C ALA A 46 -9.06 7.10 6.09
N ARG A 47 -7.87 6.63 6.46
CA ARG A 47 -7.42 6.69 7.85
C ARG A 47 -5.93 6.98 7.91
N LEU A 48 -5.51 7.58 9.02
CA LEU A 48 -4.10 7.81 9.30
C LEU A 48 -3.49 6.59 9.97
N VAL A 49 -2.32 6.19 9.51
CA VAL A 49 -1.56 5.05 10.03
C VAL A 49 -0.17 5.58 10.39
N GLY A 50 0.20 5.47 11.64
CA GLY A 50 1.48 5.96 12.14
C GLY A 50 2.55 4.88 12.21
N GLU A 51 3.74 5.28 12.65
CA GLU A 51 4.88 4.37 12.77
C GLU A 51 4.55 3.17 13.64
N GLY A 52 4.94 2.00 13.16
CA GLY A 52 4.70 0.73 13.85
C GLY A 52 3.30 0.15 13.65
N GLU A 53 2.39 0.92 13.08
CA GLU A 53 1.04 0.42 12.79
C GLU A 53 1.00 -0.28 11.44
N ALA A 54 0.06 -1.23 11.32
CA ALA A 54 -0.12 -2.02 10.11
C ALA A 54 -1.57 -1.96 9.64
N ILE A 55 -1.76 -2.18 8.35
CA ILE A 55 -3.08 -2.24 7.74
C ILE A 55 -3.10 -3.35 6.70
N HIS A 56 -4.22 -4.08 6.64
CA HIS A 56 -4.45 -5.11 5.64
C HIS A 56 -5.19 -4.52 4.45
N ILE A 57 -4.68 -4.77 3.24
CA ILE A 57 -5.31 -4.37 1.98
C ILE A 57 -5.90 -5.64 1.36
N PRO A 58 -7.22 -5.85 1.44
CA PRO A 58 -7.84 -7.06 0.89
C PRO A 58 -7.73 -7.12 -0.63
N LEU A 59 -7.80 -8.33 -1.13
CA LEU A 59 -7.85 -8.61 -2.56
C LEU A 59 -9.04 -7.88 -3.20
N GLY A 60 -8.79 -7.20 -4.32
CA GLY A 60 -9.82 -6.47 -5.04
C GLY A 60 -10.21 -5.11 -4.46
N GLN A 61 -9.70 -4.75 -3.28
CA GLN A 61 -10.05 -3.49 -2.62
C GLN A 61 -9.28 -2.32 -3.24
N PRO A 62 -9.98 -1.29 -3.79
CA PRO A 62 -9.29 -0.07 -4.22
C PRO A 62 -8.59 0.61 -3.05
N HIS A 63 -7.36 1.02 -3.28
CA HIS A 63 -6.53 1.62 -2.24
C HIS A 63 -5.61 2.71 -2.80
N ARG A 64 -5.28 3.66 -1.95
CA ARG A 64 -4.34 4.75 -2.24
C ARG A 64 -3.52 5.05 -0.99
N LEU A 65 -2.23 5.33 -1.20
CA LEU A 65 -1.33 5.82 -0.17
C LEU A 65 -1.05 7.29 -0.43
N THR A 66 -1.20 8.12 0.60
CA THR A 66 -0.91 9.57 0.55
C THR A 66 0.00 9.94 1.71
N ASN A 67 0.96 10.81 1.46
CA ASN A 67 1.74 11.44 2.52
C ASN A 67 1.16 12.83 2.81
N PRO A 68 0.36 12.98 3.89
CA PRO A 68 -0.27 14.26 4.20
C PRO A 68 0.61 15.20 4.99
N GLY A 69 1.78 14.73 5.44
CA GLY A 69 2.64 15.46 6.37
C GLY A 69 3.77 16.22 5.70
N ARG A 70 4.75 16.59 6.52
CA ARG A 70 5.93 17.34 6.09
C ARG A 70 7.21 16.53 6.11
N LEU A 71 7.14 15.28 6.56
CA LEU A 71 8.25 14.33 6.62
C LEU A 71 8.00 13.20 5.64
N PRO A 72 9.05 12.53 5.15
CA PRO A 72 8.87 11.37 4.29
C PRO A 72 8.07 10.27 4.97
N VAL A 73 7.31 9.52 4.20
CA VAL A 73 6.64 8.29 4.64
C VAL A 73 7.35 7.11 4.01
N THR A 74 7.71 6.13 4.82
CA THR A 74 8.24 4.85 4.36
C THR A 74 7.39 3.75 4.94
N LEU A 75 6.96 2.83 4.08
CA LEU A 75 6.26 1.63 4.54
C LEU A 75 6.84 0.38 3.87
N ILE A 76 6.62 -0.74 4.53
CA ILE A 76 6.96 -2.07 4.00
C ILE A 76 5.64 -2.73 3.60
N ALA A 77 5.57 -3.18 2.36
CA ALA A 77 4.42 -3.89 1.83
C ALA A 77 4.77 -5.37 1.68
N VAL A 78 3.95 -6.23 2.28
CA VAL A 78 4.03 -7.68 2.09
C VAL A 78 2.87 -8.07 1.20
N GLU A 79 3.18 -8.48 -0.02
CA GLU A 79 2.20 -8.89 -1.00
C GLU A 79 2.10 -10.41 -1.00
N THR A 80 0.89 -10.95 -0.93
CA THR A 80 0.63 -12.39 -0.94
C THR A 80 -0.47 -12.74 -1.92
N GLY A 81 -0.31 -13.83 -2.66
CA GLY A 81 -1.30 -14.26 -3.62
C GLY A 81 -0.77 -15.26 -4.62
N CYS A 82 -1.63 -15.69 -5.54
CA CYS A 82 -1.27 -16.67 -6.55
C CYS A 82 -0.60 -16.04 -7.77
N TYR A 83 -0.66 -14.72 -7.90
CA TYR A 83 -0.09 -14.02 -9.05
C TYR A 83 0.40 -12.64 -8.63
N LEU A 84 1.71 -12.41 -8.71
CA LEU A 84 2.36 -11.21 -8.19
C LEU A 84 2.99 -10.34 -9.29
N ALA A 85 2.50 -10.45 -10.53
CA ALA A 85 3.01 -9.63 -11.64
C ALA A 85 2.31 -8.27 -11.70
N GLU A 86 2.95 -7.30 -12.33
CA GLU A 86 2.46 -5.92 -12.41
C GLU A 86 1.16 -5.78 -13.21
N ASP A 87 0.88 -6.71 -14.12
CA ASP A 87 -0.36 -6.67 -14.91
C ASP A 87 -1.59 -7.10 -14.11
N ASP A 88 -1.44 -7.48 -12.84
CA ASP A 88 -2.55 -7.68 -11.91
C ASP A 88 -3.17 -6.36 -11.42
N LEU A 89 -2.62 -5.24 -11.81
CA LEU A 89 -2.99 -3.92 -11.32
C LEU A 89 -4.18 -3.34 -12.10
N VAL A 90 -5.17 -2.85 -11.38
CA VAL A 90 -6.31 -2.11 -11.94
C VAL A 90 -6.28 -0.68 -11.41
N HIS A 91 -6.29 0.29 -12.31
CA HIS A 91 -6.35 1.71 -11.96
C HIS A 91 -7.80 2.17 -11.89
N HIS A 92 -8.12 2.98 -10.87
CA HIS A 92 -9.47 3.50 -10.62
C HIS A 92 -9.57 5.02 -10.78
N ASP A 93 -8.46 5.71 -11.09
CA ASP A 93 -8.48 7.17 -11.30
C ASP A 93 -7.71 7.62 -12.53
#